data_a9d1c39a55c1ef0eb96899c1fff65f0e
#
_entry.id   a9d1c39a55c1ef0eb96899c1fff65f0e
#
_cell.length_a   1.000
_cell.length_b   1.000
_cell.length_c   1.000
_cell.angle_alpha   90.00
_cell.angle_beta   90.00
_cell.angle_gamma   90.00
#
_symmetry.space_group_name_H-M   'P 1'
#
loop_
_entity.id
_entity.type
_entity.pdbx_description
1 polymer ?
#
loop_
_entity_poly.entity_id
_entity_poly.type
_entity_poly.pdbx_seq_one_letter_code
_entity_poly.pdbx_strand_id
1 'polypeptide(L)'
;MEKKKVVLAYSGGLDTSVAIKWLQEKNYDIIALCLDLGEGKDLAFVKEKALSVGAIKSYMIDVQEEYANEYALIAMQAHTLYEGKYPLVSALSRPLIAKKLVEIAEQEGASAVAHGCTGKGNDQVRFEVSIQALNPYLEVIAPVREWKWSREEEIAYAKENDIPIPINLDSPFSIDQNLWGRSNECGILEDPWAAPPEDAYETVSYTHLRAHET
;
A
#
# COMPACT_ATOMS: atom_id res chain seq x y z
N MET A 1 -16.19 -17.59 21.47
CA MET A 1 -14.77 -17.73 21.11
C MET A 1 -14.22 -16.33 20.95
N GLU A 2 -13.07 -16.06 21.52
CA GLU A 2 -12.37 -14.78 21.34
C GLU A 2 -11.97 -14.66 19.86
N LYS A 3 -12.20 -13.48 19.27
CA LYS A 3 -11.82 -13.26 17.86
C LYS A 3 -10.30 -13.21 17.75
N LYS A 4 -9.78 -13.73 16.64
CA LYS A 4 -8.36 -13.61 16.33
C LYS A 4 -8.06 -12.18 15.89
N LYS A 5 -6.92 -11.63 16.31
CA LYS A 5 -6.46 -10.32 15.82
C LYS A 5 -5.64 -10.44 14.55
N VAL A 6 -5.82 -9.49 13.64
CA VAL A 6 -5.01 -9.33 12.43
C VAL A 6 -4.55 -7.88 12.28
N VAL A 7 -3.29 -7.67 11.93
CA VAL A 7 -2.76 -6.35 11.58
C VAL A 7 -2.76 -6.20 10.06
N LEU A 8 -3.49 -5.21 9.56
CA LEU A 8 -3.66 -4.95 8.13
C LEU A 8 -2.79 -3.76 7.71
N ALA A 9 -1.93 -3.95 6.69
CA ALA A 9 -1.30 -2.84 5.97
C ALA A 9 -2.38 -2.02 5.29
N TYR A 10 -2.65 -0.84 5.83
CA TYR A 10 -3.78 0.00 5.44
C TYR A 10 -3.32 1.26 4.73
N SER A 11 -3.68 1.40 3.46
CA SER A 11 -3.33 2.57 2.64
C SER A 11 -4.39 3.69 2.66
N GLY A 12 -5.59 3.40 3.17
CA GLY A 12 -6.75 4.28 3.07
C GLY A 12 -7.50 4.17 1.73
N GLY A 13 -7.00 3.36 0.79
CA GLY A 13 -7.64 3.08 -0.50
C GLY A 13 -8.87 2.18 -0.39
N LEU A 14 -9.51 1.91 -1.54
CA LEU A 14 -10.70 1.06 -1.61
C LEU A 14 -10.38 -0.36 -1.14
N ASP A 15 -9.41 -1.02 -1.77
CA ASP A 15 -9.07 -2.42 -1.54
C ASP A 15 -8.80 -2.72 -0.06
N THR A 16 -8.00 -1.87 0.60
CA THR A 16 -7.69 -2.05 2.02
C THR A 16 -8.86 -1.71 2.93
N SER A 17 -9.76 -0.80 2.53
CA SER A 17 -10.99 -0.51 3.27
C SER A 17 -12.00 -1.66 3.16
N VAL A 18 -12.16 -2.23 1.97
CA VAL A 18 -12.94 -3.44 1.74
C VAL A 18 -12.37 -4.62 2.54
N ALA A 19 -11.04 -4.74 2.60
CA ALA A 19 -10.38 -5.80 3.36
C ALA A 19 -10.73 -5.77 4.85
N ILE A 20 -10.98 -4.61 5.46
CA ILE A 20 -11.43 -4.51 6.85
C ILE A 20 -12.75 -5.27 7.04
N LYS A 21 -13.76 -4.99 6.20
CA LYS A 21 -15.07 -5.65 6.31
C LYS A 21 -14.98 -7.15 6.03
N TRP A 22 -14.29 -7.52 4.97
CA TRP A 22 -14.11 -8.91 4.59
C TRP A 22 -13.40 -9.74 5.67
N LEU A 23 -12.39 -9.18 6.36
CA LEU A 23 -11.73 -9.84 7.47
C LEU A 23 -12.65 -9.93 8.71
N GLN A 24 -13.52 -8.94 8.95
CA GLN A 24 -14.54 -9.01 10.00
C GLN A 24 -15.50 -10.19 9.79
N GLU A 25 -15.95 -10.42 8.55
CA GLU A 25 -16.79 -11.55 8.19
C GLU A 25 -16.10 -12.90 8.46
N LYS A 26 -14.78 -12.93 8.37
CA LYS A 26 -13.95 -14.10 8.73
C LYS A 26 -13.62 -14.18 10.23
N ASN A 27 -14.33 -13.41 11.05
CA ASN A 27 -14.21 -13.41 12.51
C ASN A 27 -12.86 -12.93 13.05
N TYR A 28 -12.22 -11.97 12.37
CA TYR A 28 -11.06 -11.26 12.88
C TYR A 28 -11.43 -9.92 13.53
N ASP A 29 -10.62 -9.50 14.51
CA ASP A 29 -10.54 -8.12 14.99
C ASP A 29 -9.37 -7.43 14.28
N ILE A 30 -9.66 -6.37 13.53
CA ILE A 30 -8.72 -5.73 12.61
C ILE A 30 -8.02 -4.55 13.29
N ILE A 31 -6.70 -4.55 13.23
CA ILE A 31 -5.84 -3.44 13.60
C ILE A 31 -5.27 -2.86 12.31
N ALA A 32 -5.64 -1.63 11.96
CA ALA A 32 -5.13 -0.98 10.76
C ALA A 32 -3.77 -0.33 11.06
N LEU A 33 -2.78 -0.57 10.20
CA LEU A 33 -1.47 0.05 10.24
C LEU A 33 -1.22 0.84 8.97
N CYS A 34 -1.08 2.16 9.09
CA CYS A 34 -0.62 3.04 8.03
C CYS A 34 0.72 3.66 8.41
N LEU A 35 1.65 3.68 7.49
CA LEU A 35 2.95 4.32 7.66
C LEU A 35 3.01 5.62 6.88
N ASP A 36 3.61 6.64 7.47
CA ASP A 36 4.01 7.84 6.75
C ASP A 36 5.42 7.64 6.18
N LEU A 37 5.49 7.51 4.87
CA LEU A 37 6.73 7.38 4.09
C LEU A 37 7.07 8.68 3.34
N GLY A 38 6.44 9.81 3.70
CA GLY A 38 6.60 11.09 3.01
C GLY A 38 5.67 11.24 1.79
N GLU A 39 4.51 10.59 1.83
CA GLU A 39 3.52 10.63 0.74
C GLU A 39 2.67 11.92 0.77
N GLY A 40 2.72 12.69 1.85
CA GLY A 40 1.89 13.88 2.03
C GLY A 40 0.39 13.59 2.31
N LYS A 41 0.07 12.39 2.76
CA LYS A 41 -1.31 11.99 3.10
C LYS A 41 -1.78 12.64 4.40
N ASP A 42 -3.08 12.93 4.46
CA ASP A 42 -3.75 13.26 5.73
C ASP A 42 -3.93 11.99 6.57
N LEU A 43 -2.96 11.75 7.45
CA LEU A 43 -2.95 10.57 8.31
C LEU A 43 -4.11 10.56 9.33
N ALA A 44 -4.59 11.74 9.75
CA ALA A 44 -5.74 11.84 10.65
C ALA A 44 -7.00 11.33 9.96
N PHE A 45 -7.23 11.75 8.72
CA PHE A 45 -8.33 11.26 7.89
C PHE A 45 -8.24 9.75 7.65
N VAL A 46 -7.04 9.25 7.30
CA VAL A 46 -6.82 7.80 7.07
C VAL A 46 -7.14 6.99 8.33
N LYS A 47 -6.73 7.49 9.51
CA LYS A 47 -7.00 6.86 10.80
C LYS A 47 -8.50 6.79 11.09
N GLU A 48 -9.20 7.92 10.97
CA GLU A 48 -10.64 8.01 11.22
C GLU A 48 -11.41 7.10 10.25
N LYS A 49 -11.01 7.07 8.99
CA LYS A 49 -11.60 6.19 7.99
C LYS A 49 -11.45 4.72 8.37
N ALA A 50 -10.25 4.26 8.79
CA ALA A 50 -10.07 2.88 9.22
C ALA A 50 -11.00 2.48 10.36
N LEU A 51 -11.12 3.36 11.36
CA LEU A 51 -12.01 3.13 12.52
C LEU A 51 -13.49 3.15 12.11
N SER A 52 -13.91 4.07 11.24
CA SER A 52 -15.30 4.16 10.76
C SER A 52 -15.71 2.93 9.95
N VAL A 53 -14.78 2.33 9.20
CA VAL A 53 -15.04 1.09 8.45
C VAL A 53 -15.12 -0.13 9.38
N GLY A 54 -14.52 -0.05 10.57
CA GLY A 54 -14.67 -1.09 11.59
C GLY A 54 -13.38 -1.69 12.13
N ALA A 55 -12.21 -1.09 11.87
CA ALA A 55 -11.00 -1.47 12.59
C ALA A 55 -11.16 -1.17 14.09
N ILE A 56 -10.75 -2.09 14.96
CA ILE A 56 -10.81 -1.89 16.40
C ILE A 56 -9.74 -0.93 16.92
N LYS A 57 -8.65 -0.80 16.14
CA LYS A 57 -7.52 0.08 16.44
C LYS A 57 -6.86 0.52 15.12
N SER A 58 -6.26 1.71 15.13
CA SER A 58 -5.54 2.23 13.97
C SER A 58 -4.25 2.90 14.40
N TYR A 59 -3.14 2.41 13.87
CA TYR A 59 -1.80 2.96 14.03
C TYR A 59 -1.42 3.80 12.83
N MET A 60 -0.93 5.02 13.10
CA MET A 60 -0.30 5.89 12.13
C MET A 60 1.12 6.15 12.61
N ILE A 61 2.11 5.66 11.89
CA ILE A 61 3.52 5.73 12.32
C ILE A 61 4.31 6.50 11.27
N ASP A 62 4.96 7.58 11.69
CA ASP A 62 5.96 8.26 10.86
C ASP A 62 7.24 7.42 10.85
N VAL A 63 7.64 7.00 9.67
CA VAL A 63 8.85 6.20 9.43
C VAL A 63 9.77 6.85 8.40
N GLN A 64 9.58 8.14 8.12
CA GLN A 64 10.34 8.85 7.08
C GLN A 64 11.84 8.82 7.35
N GLU A 65 12.24 9.06 8.59
CA GLU A 65 13.67 9.05 8.97
C GLU A 65 14.25 7.63 8.88
N GLU A 66 13.55 6.61 9.36
CA GLU A 66 13.97 5.21 9.24
C GLU A 66 14.07 4.79 7.77
N TYR A 67 13.07 5.16 6.96
CA TYR A 67 13.08 4.85 5.54
C TYR A 67 14.21 5.55 4.80
N ALA A 68 14.47 6.85 5.09
CA ALA A 68 15.54 7.61 4.48
C ALA A 68 16.91 6.99 4.78
N ASN A 69 17.19 6.67 6.04
CA ASN A 69 18.52 6.26 6.48
C ASN A 69 18.81 4.78 6.23
N GLU A 70 17.84 3.90 6.47
CA GLU A 70 18.04 2.45 6.41
C GLU A 70 17.74 1.82 5.05
N TYR A 71 17.01 2.52 4.18
CA TYR A 71 16.59 1.99 2.87
C TYR A 71 17.05 2.88 1.71
N ALA A 72 16.59 4.13 1.67
CA ALA A 72 16.84 5.02 0.52
C ALA A 72 18.31 5.40 0.40
N LEU A 73 18.96 5.77 1.51
CA LEU A 73 20.39 6.13 1.51
C LEU A 73 21.28 4.94 1.07
N ILE A 74 20.95 3.73 1.55
CA ILE A 74 21.69 2.52 1.17
C ILE A 74 21.51 2.22 -0.31
N ALA A 75 20.28 2.33 -0.83
CA ALA A 75 19.99 2.14 -2.25
C ALA A 75 20.73 3.17 -3.13
N MET A 76 20.81 4.42 -2.68
CA MET A 76 21.55 5.48 -3.37
C MET A 76 23.05 5.18 -3.38
N GLN A 77 23.63 4.79 -2.25
CA GLN A 77 25.07 4.45 -2.14
C GLN A 77 25.43 3.24 -3.01
N ALA A 78 24.51 2.28 -3.15
CA ALA A 78 24.69 1.10 -3.98
C ALA A 78 24.36 1.36 -5.47
N HIS A 79 23.95 2.56 -5.86
CA HIS A 79 23.44 2.86 -7.21
C HIS A 79 22.38 1.87 -7.68
N THR A 80 21.43 1.51 -6.79
CA THR A 80 20.44 0.48 -7.04
C THR A 80 19.36 0.99 -8.00
N LEU A 81 19.51 0.67 -9.28
CA LEU A 81 18.55 0.98 -10.34
C LEU A 81 18.12 -0.31 -11.04
N TYR A 82 16.82 -0.52 -11.14
CA TYR A 82 16.30 -1.59 -11.98
C TYR A 82 16.46 -1.20 -13.46
N GLU A 83 17.11 -2.04 -14.24
CA GLU A 83 17.46 -1.80 -15.65
C GLU A 83 18.21 -0.48 -15.91
N GLY A 84 18.93 0.02 -14.90
CA GLY A 84 19.69 1.28 -15.00
C GLY A 84 18.83 2.55 -15.04
N LYS A 85 17.53 2.45 -14.76
CA LYS A 85 16.56 3.56 -14.88
C LYS A 85 15.66 3.73 -13.66
N TYR A 86 14.97 2.68 -13.22
CA TYR A 86 13.96 2.77 -12.18
C TYR A 86 14.53 2.64 -10.78
N PRO A 87 14.36 3.64 -9.89
CA PRO A 87 14.97 3.67 -8.56
C PRO A 87 14.24 2.81 -7.52
N LEU A 88 13.34 1.92 -7.92
CA LEU A 88 12.64 0.97 -7.06
C LEU A 88 11.80 1.63 -5.96
N VAL A 89 11.07 2.70 -6.30
CA VAL A 89 10.31 3.54 -5.35
C VAL A 89 9.41 2.70 -4.42
N SER A 90 8.54 1.88 -4.99
CA SER A 90 7.64 1.02 -4.22
C SER A 90 8.37 -0.14 -3.56
N ALA A 91 9.29 -0.76 -4.29
CA ALA A 91 9.99 -1.98 -3.86
C ALA A 91 10.75 -1.80 -2.55
N LEU A 92 11.40 -0.65 -2.36
CA LEU A 92 12.21 -0.35 -1.16
C LEU A 92 11.34 -0.13 0.09
N SER A 93 10.10 0.31 -0.05
CA SER A 93 9.22 0.55 1.09
C SER A 93 8.60 -0.73 1.66
N ARG A 94 8.39 -1.77 0.84
CA ARG A 94 7.67 -2.99 1.24
C ARG A 94 8.32 -3.75 2.39
N PRO A 95 9.66 -3.94 2.46
CA PRO A 95 10.31 -4.56 3.62
C PRO A 95 10.13 -3.79 4.91
N LEU A 96 10.16 -2.45 4.88
CA LEU A 96 9.90 -1.62 6.05
C LEU A 96 8.45 -1.75 6.52
N ILE A 97 7.48 -1.73 5.59
CA ILE A 97 6.08 -1.94 5.95
C ILE A 97 5.89 -3.33 6.59
N ALA A 98 6.50 -4.37 6.03
CA ALA A 98 6.45 -5.72 6.59
C ALA A 98 7.07 -5.79 8.00
N LYS A 99 8.20 -5.11 8.23
CA LYS A 99 8.85 -5.00 9.55
C LYS A 99 7.87 -4.40 10.57
N LYS A 100 7.23 -3.28 10.24
CA LYS A 100 6.27 -2.62 11.14
C LYS A 100 4.99 -3.45 11.35
N LEU A 101 4.54 -4.19 10.33
CA LEU A 101 3.42 -5.13 10.50
C LEU A 101 3.74 -6.20 11.55
N VAL A 102 4.93 -6.79 11.49
CA VAL A 102 5.36 -7.81 12.47
C VAL A 102 5.51 -7.21 13.86
N GLU A 103 6.17 -6.04 14.00
CA GLU A 103 6.34 -5.34 15.28
C GLU A 103 4.98 -5.07 15.95
N ILE A 104 3.99 -4.55 15.20
CA ILE A 104 2.66 -4.28 15.75
C ILE A 104 1.88 -5.58 16.02
N ALA A 105 2.04 -6.62 15.19
CA ALA A 105 1.41 -7.91 15.43
C ALA A 105 1.89 -8.52 16.76
N GLU A 106 3.17 -8.47 17.02
CA GLU A 106 3.76 -8.96 18.29
C GLU A 106 3.30 -8.12 19.48
N GLN A 107 3.32 -6.79 19.35
CA GLN A 107 2.86 -5.87 20.38
C GLN A 107 1.38 -6.10 20.77
N GLU A 108 0.53 -6.36 19.80
CA GLU A 108 -0.93 -6.54 19.99
C GLU A 108 -1.33 -8.00 20.27
N GLY A 109 -0.39 -8.93 20.19
CA GLY A 109 -0.67 -10.36 20.30
C GLY A 109 -1.57 -10.85 19.16
N ALA A 110 -1.38 -10.30 17.95
CA ALA A 110 -2.10 -10.74 16.77
C ALA A 110 -1.51 -12.04 16.23
N SER A 111 -2.36 -12.92 15.71
CA SER A 111 -1.95 -14.20 15.12
C SER A 111 -1.74 -14.12 13.61
N ALA A 112 -2.13 -13.00 13.00
CA ALA A 112 -2.07 -12.82 11.55
C ALA A 112 -1.69 -11.38 11.18
N VAL A 113 -1.14 -11.24 9.98
CA VAL A 113 -0.96 -9.96 9.28
C VAL A 113 -1.63 -10.04 7.92
N ALA A 114 -2.06 -8.90 7.38
CA ALA A 114 -2.73 -8.85 6.08
C ALA A 114 -2.19 -7.69 5.22
N HIS A 115 -2.25 -7.89 3.90
CA HIS A 115 -1.89 -6.86 2.91
C HIS A 115 -2.83 -6.88 1.71
N GLY A 116 -2.97 -5.74 1.03
CA GLY A 116 -3.84 -5.55 -0.13
C GLY A 116 -3.18 -5.85 -1.48
N CYS A 117 -2.07 -6.58 -1.53
CA CYS A 117 -1.41 -6.87 -2.80
C CYS A 117 -2.20 -7.91 -3.61
N THR A 118 -2.28 -7.67 -4.91
CA THR A 118 -2.84 -8.63 -5.87
C THR A 118 -1.91 -9.83 -6.05
N GLY A 119 -2.41 -10.88 -6.72
CA GLY A 119 -1.58 -12.05 -7.12
C GLY A 119 -0.62 -11.76 -8.29
N LYS A 120 -0.66 -10.55 -8.84
CA LYS A 120 0.20 -10.09 -9.93
C LYS A 120 1.32 -9.21 -9.37
N GLY A 121 2.51 -9.32 -9.94
CA GLY A 121 3.66 -8.52 -9.56
C GLY A 121 4.43 -9.03 -8.33
N ASN A 122 5.44 -8.27 -7.92
CA ASN A 122 6.45 -8.69 -6.95
C ASN A 122 6.16 -8.23 -5.51
N ASP A 123 5.22 -7.31 -5.30
CA ASP A 123 4.98 -6.73 -3.97
C ASP A 123 4.49 -7.75 -2.96
N GLN A 124 3.61 -8.67 -3.38
CA GLN A 124 3.18 -9.79 -2.53
C GLN A 124 4.37 -10.63 -2.03
N VAL A 125 5.33 -10.91 -2.93
CA VAL A 125 6.52 -11.69 -2.58
C VAL A 125 7.39 -10.93 -1.58
N ARG A 126 7.56 -9.61 -1.76
CA ARG A 126 8.32 -8.76 -0.84
C ARG A 126 7.69 -8.75 0.56
N PHE A 127 6.37 -8.63 0.65
CA PHE A 127 5.66 -8.72 1.93
C PHE A 127 5.82 -10.09 2.57
N GLU A 128 5.45 -11.15 1.86
CA GLU A 128 5.40 -12.50 2.43
C GLU A 128 6.78 -13.00 2.85
N VAL A 129 7.81 -12.81 2.01
CA VAL A 129 9.17 -13.22 2.35
C VAL A 129 9.72 -12.42 3.53
N SER A 130 9.48 -11.10 3.58
CA SER A 130 9.92 -10.26 4.70
C SER A 130 9.24 -10.64 6.00
N ILE A 131 7.92 -10.85 5.98
CA ILE A 131 7.17 -11.28 7.16
C ILE A 131 7.66 -12.65 7.65
N GLN A 132 7.80 -13.62 6.75
CA GLN A 132 8.27 -14.96 7.11
C GLN A 132 9.70 -14.99 7.65
N ALA A 133 10.56 -14.12 7.14
CA ALA A 133 11.92 -13.99 7.64
C ALA A 133 11.98 -13.39 9.05
N LEU A 134 11.05 -12.49 9.39
CA LEU A 134 10.98 -11.82 10.69
C LEU A 134 10.23 -12.67 11.72
N ASN A 135 9.09 -13.22 11.35
CA ASN A 135 8.27 -14.09 12.22
C ASN A 135 7.52 -15.16 11.41
N PRO A 136 8.08 -16.39 11.32
CA PRO A 136 7.48 -17.48 10.54
C PRO A 136 6.18 -18.05 11.13
N TYR A 137 5.80 -17.63 12.34
CA TYR A 137 4.58 -18.12 13.01
C TYR A 137 3.36 -17.26 12.72
N LEU A 138 3.52 -16.08 12.10
CA LEU A 138 2.39 -15.24 11.70
C LEU A 138 1.74 -15.78 10.44
N GLU A 139 0.41 -15.92 10.50
CA GLU A 139 -0.40 -16.18 9.30
C GLU A 139 -0.40 -14.93 8.41
N VAL A 140 -0.13 -15.11 7.11
CA VAL A 140 -0.20 -14.00 6.13
C VAL A 140 -1.46 -14.15 5.30
N ILE A 141 -2.33 -13.13 5.36
CA ILE A 141 -3.61 -13.11 4.64
C ILE A 141 -3.51 -12.06 3.52
N ALA A 142 -3.89 -12.44 2.32
CA ALA A 142 -3.95 -11.55 1.16
C ALA A 142 -5.40 -11.47 0.62
N PRO A 143 -6.28 -10.65 1.22
CA PRO A 143 -7.69 -10.60 0.91
C PRO A 143 -7.98 -10.42 -0.59
N VAL A 144 -7.33 -9.46 -1.23
CA VAL A 144 -7.50 -9.16 -2.66
C VAL A 144 -7.22 -10.38 -3.55
N ARG A 145 -6.25 -11.19 -3.17
CA ARG A 145 -5.90 -12.43 -3.87
C ARG A 145 -6.91 -13.56 -3.62
N GLU A 146 -7.54 -13.54 -2.45
CA GLU A 146 -8.51 -14.56 -2.07
C GLU A 146 -9.89 -14.34 -2.67
N TRP A 147 -10.41 -13.10 -2.61
CA TRP A 147 -11.75 -12.80 -3.13
C TRP A 147 -11.81 -12.77 -4.65
N LYS A 148 -10.72 -12.36 -5.34
CA LYS A 148 -10.62 -12.33 -6.82
C LYS A 148 -11.70 -11.50 -7.51
N TRP A 149 -12.21 -10.47 -6.84
CA TRP A 149 -13.25 -9.59 -7.38
C TRP A 149 -12.69 -8.65 -8.46
N SER A 150 -13.56 -8.29 -9.40
CA SER A 150 -13.33 -7.17 -10.29
C SER A 150 -13.46 -5.84 -9.53
N ARG A 151 -13.00 -4.77 -10.15
CA ARG A 151 -13.13 -3.42 -9.56
C ARG A 151 -14.60 -3.05 -9.31
N GLU A 152 -15.50 -3.42 -10.24
CA GLU A 152 -16.92 -3.18 -10.15
C GLU A 152 -17.56 -3.95 -8.98
N GLU A 153 -17.17 -5.20 -8.80
CA GLU A 153 -17.65 -6.03 -7.68
C GLU A 153 -17.17 -5.48 -6.34
N GLU A 154 -15.94 -4.99 -6.27
CA GLU A 154 -15.37 -4.37 -5.08
C GLU A 154 -16.10 -3.06 -4.70
N ILE A 155 -16.43 -2.24 -5.71
CA ILE A 155 -17.24 -1.03 -5.53
C ILE A 155 -18.67 -1.37 -5.08
N ALA A 156 -19.28 -2.42 -5.65
CA ALA A 156 -20.60 -2.87 -5.24
C ALA A 156 -20.61 -3.32 -3.78
N TYR A 157 -19.64 -4.16 -3.39
CA TYR A 157 -19.48 -4.59 -2.00
C TYR A 157 -19.25 -3.42 -1.05
N ALA A 158 -18.42 -2.44 -1.45
CA ALA A 158 -18.18 -1.25 -0.64
C ALA A 158 -19.45 -0.43 -0.40
N LYS A 159 -20.30 -0.28 -1.43
CA LYS A 159 -21.59 0.40 -1.30
C LYS A 159 -22.57 -0.34 -0.40
N GLU A 160 -22.66 -1.68 -0.51
CA GLU A 160 -23.52 -2.52 0.32
C GLU A 160 -23.11 -2.48 1.81
N ASN A 161 -21.85 -2.23 2.09
CA ASN A 161 -21.29 -2.18 3.45
C ASN A 161 -21.02 -0.78 3.99
N ASP A 162 -21.56 0.27 3.33
CA ASP A 162 -21.38 1.68 3.72
C ASP A 162 -19.90 2.09 3.88
N ILE A 163 -19.00 1.50 3.08
CA ILE A 163 -17.58 1.85 3.09
C ILE A 163 -17.39 3.16 2.30
N PRO A 164 -16.77 4.19 2.88
CA PRO A 164 -16.49 5.43 2.17
C PRO A 164 -15.60 5.20 0.96
N ILE A 165 -16.15 5.41 -0.24
CA ILE A 165 -15.41 5.26 -1.50
C ILE A 165 -14.74 6.60 -1.83
N PRO A 166 -13.44 6.62 -2.17
CA PRO A 166 -12.78 7.85 -2.64
C PRO A 166 -13.49 8.41 -3.88
N ILE A 167 -13.65 9.72 -3.94
CA ILE A 167 -14.36 10.42 -5.02
C ILE A 167 -13.66 10.24 -6.39
N ASN A 168 -12.36 9.95 -6.39
CA ASN A 168 -11.54 9.78 -7.60
C ASN A 168 -11.42 8.32 -8.03
N LEU A 169 -12.56 7.64 -8.26
CA LEU A 169 -12.57 6.31 -8.88
C LEU A 169 -12.13 6.30 -10.34
N ASP A 170 -12.12 7.46 -10.98
CA ASP A 170 -11.81 7.66 -12.39
C ASP A 170 -10.34 7.99 -12.64
N SER A 171 -9.44 7.77 -11.67
CA SER A 171 -8.01 7.94 -11.94
C SER A 171 -7.57 6.97 -13.04
N PRO A 172 -7.05 7.46 -14.16
CA PRO A 172 -6.69 6.62 -15.31
C PRO A 172 -5.46 5.75 -15.04
N PHE A 173 -4.82 5.88 -13.88
CA PHE A 173 -3.63 5.15 -13.46
C PHE A 173 -3.54 5.08 -11.93
N SER A 174 -2.69 4.17 -11.42
CA SER A 174 -2.34 4.06 -10.00
C SER A 174 -1.07 4.85 -9.70
N ILE A 175 -0.97 5.39 -8.49
CA ILE A 175 0.16 6.19 -8.03
C ILE A 175 0.77 5.54 -6.79
N ASP A 176 2.05 5.22 -6.84
CA ASP A 176 2.89 4.92 -5.70
C ASP A 176 3.85 6.08 -5.46
N GLN A 177 3.81 6.67 -4.27
CA GLN A 177 4.62 7.82 -3.89
C GLN A 177 5.17 7.64 -2.48
N ASN A 178 6.41 8.08 -2.28
CA ASN A 178 7.04 8.21 -0.98
C ASN A 178 8.17 9.24 -1.06
N LEU A 179 8.94 9.44 0.01
CA LEU A 179 10.04 10.41 0.03
C LEU A 179 11.16 10.10 -0.99
N TRP A 180 11.25 8.85 -1.48
CA TRP A 180 12.26 8.43 -2.47
C TRP A 180 11.86 8.75 -3.90
N GLY A 181 10.56 8.87 -4.18
CA GLY A 181 10.07 9.22 -5.50
C GLY A 181 8.61 8.85 -5.72
N ARG A 182 8.22 8.90 -6.98
CA ARG A 182 6.87 8.59 -7.45
C ARG A 182 6.94 7.67 -8.65
N SER A 183 6.06 6.67 -8.70
CA SER A 183 5.80 5.87 -9.89
C SER A 183 4.30 5.83 -10.19
N ASN A 184 3.97 5.91 -11.46
CA ASN A 184 2.61 5.78 -11.96
C ASN A 184 2.54 4.50 -12.79
N GLU A 185 1.51 3.71 -12.60
CA GLU A 185 1.32 2.43 -13.28
C GLU A 185 -0.15 2.11 -13.49
N CYS A 186 -0.42 1.09 -14.27
CA CYS A 186 -1.76 0.60 -14.59
C CYS A 186 -2.61 1.50 -15.49
N GLY A 187 -3.78 1.01 -15.86
CA GLY A 187 -4.77 1.74 -16.66
C GLY A 187 -4.22 2.15 -18.02
N ILE A 188 -4.40 3.43 -18.38
CA ILE A 188 -3.95 3.96 -19.68
C ILE A 188 -2.45 3.82 -19.91
N LEU A 189 -1.65 3.73 -18.86
CA LEU A 189 -0.19 3.59 -18.96
C LEU A 189 0.25 2.19 -19.39
N GLU A 190 -0.65 1.21 -19.40
CA GLU A 190 -0.38 -0.14 -19.92
C GLU A 190 -0.45 -0.20 -21.46
N ASP A 191 -1.05 0.80 -22.10
CA ASP A 191 -1.05 0.89 -23.57
C ASP A 191 0.23 1.61 -24.06
N PRO A 192 1.19 0.90 -24.68
CA PRO A 192 2.44 1.50 -25.15
C PRO A 192 2.27 2.52 -26.29
N TRP A 193 1.09 2.61 -26.90
CA TRP A 193 0.76 3.58 -27.94
C TRP A 193 0.05 4.83 -27.40
N ALA A 194 -0.41 4.80 -26.16
CA ALA A 194 -1.02 5.94 -25.51
C ALA A 194 0.06 6.82 -24.86
N ALA A 195 0.04 8.13 -25.14
CA ALA A 195 0.87 9.07 -24.40
C ALA A 195 0.39 9.16 -22.95
N PRO A 196 1.30 9.18 -21.96
CA PRO A 196 0.90 9.42 -20.59
C PRO A 196 0.11 10.73 -20.45
N PRO A 197 -1.01 10.73 -19.69
CA PRO A 197 -1.78 11.95 -19.47
C PRO A 197 -0.96 12.97 -18.67
N GLU A 198 -1.28 14.23 -18.80
CA GLU A 198 -0.52 15.32 -18.14
C GLU A 198 -0.50 15.18 -16.62
N ASP A 199 -1.58 14.66 -16.04
CA ASP A 199 -1.72 14.40 -14.59
C ASP A 199 -0.73 13.33 -14.06
N ALA A 200 -0.11 12.54 -14.94
CA ALA A 200 0.96 11.63 -14.56
C ALA A 200 2.26 12.37 -14.16
N TYR A 201 2.42 13.62 -14.57
CA TYR A 201 3.62 14.45 -14.35
C TYR A 201 3.38 15.49 -13.25
N GLU A 202 3.36 15.08 -12.00
CA GLU A 202 3.12 16.00 -10.88
C GLU A 202 4.34 16.85 -10.53
N THR A 203 5.54 16.26 -10.55
CA THR A 203 6.77 16.94 -10.14
C THR A 203 7.52 17.64 -11.27
N VAL A 204 7.30 17.22 -12.51
CA VAL A 204 7.88 17.82 -13.72
C VAL A 204 6.81 17.88 -14.80
N SER A 205 6.60 19.08 -15.36
CA SER A 205 5.75 19.20 -16.54
C SER A 205 6.48 18.65 -17.79
N TYR A 206 5.74 18.20 -18.78
CA TYR A 206 6.28 17.75 -20.07
C TYR A 206 7.19 18.81 -20.76
N THR A 207 6.93 20.09 -20.52
CA THR A 207 7.77 21.20 -20.99
C THR A 207 9.17 21.23 -20.41
N HIS A 208 9.38 20.74 -19.18
CA HIS A 208 10.71 20.63 -18.59
C HIS A 208 11.56 19.52 -19.22
N LEU A 209 10.95 18.44 -19.68
CA LEU A 209 11.64 17.38 -20.41
C LEU A 209 12.13 17.85 -21.78
N ARG A 210 11.35 18.70 -22.48
CA ARG A 210 11.74 19.28 -23.75
C ARG A 210 12.85 20.33 -23.66
N ALA A 211 12.98 21.02 -22.54
CA ALA A 211 14.02 22.04 -22.35
C ALA A 211 15.45 21.47 -22.26
N HIS A 212 15.59 20.18 -22.04
CA HIS A 212 16.88 19.49 -21.99
C HIS A 212 17.26 18.79 -23.31
N GLU A 213 16.39 18.79 -24.31
CA GLU A 213 16.66 18.23 -25.64
C GLU A 213 17.18 19.24 -26.65
N THR A 214 17.32 20.51 -26.28
CA THR A 214 17.89 21.59 -27.08
C THR A 214 19.22 22.06 -26.49
#